data_46c34f5dd0cd7be1c616bd6fa2069e16
#
_entry.id   46c34f5dd0cd7be1c616bd6fa2069e16
#
_cell.length_a   1.000
_cell.length_b   1.000
_cell.length_c   1.000
_cell.angle_alpha   90.00
_cell.angle_beta   90.00
_cell.angle_gamma   90.00
#
_symmetry.space_group_name_H-M   'P 1'
#
loop_
_entity.id
_entity.type
_entity.pdbx_description
1 polymer ?
#
loop_
_entity_poly.entity_id
_entity_poly.type
_entity_poly.pdbx_seq_one_letter_code
_entity_poly.pdbx_strand_id
1 'polypeptide(L)'
;MWLIVSEIVLACAALGFLRLRGFAIASLLPTPSLRGGIVGLALFFGAWLVGSLLVTPFAAGQPEQPIDRMMAEATFSMPVIVVMALVNGAFEEVFLLGFLARALRGFGLGVALGVPTLVRVSYHLYQGPLGAMWVFAVGLVFALYFARTVQLWPPVFAHVLWDIVPFVLRDS
;
A
#
# COMPACT_ATOMS: atom_id res chain seq x y z
N MET A 1 -0.14 6.46 -18.19
CA MET A 1 0.57 5.33 -18.82
C MET A 1 2.07 5.28 -18.47
N TRP A 2 2.81 6.39 -18.51
CA TRP A 2 4.24 6.42 -18.13
C TRP A 2 4.50 5.97 -16.69
N LEU A 3 3.61 6.28 -15.76
CA LEU A 3 3.73 5.91 -14.35
C LEU A 3 3.76 4.37 -14.17
N ILE A 4 2.83 3.66 -14.78
CA ILE A 4 2.77 2.18 -14.72
C ILE A 4 4.05 1.57 -15.33
N VAL A 5 4.49 2.10 -16.47
CA VAL A 5 5.71 1.61 -17.14
C VAL A 5 6.93 1.83 -16.24
N SER A 6 7.06 3.00 -15.61
CA SER A 6 8.18 3.29 -14.70
C SER A 6 8.15 2.40 -13.46
N GLU A 7 6.98 2.14 -12.87
CA GLU A 7 6.84 1.21 -11.73
C GLU A 7 7.25 -0.21 -12.11
N ILE A 8 6.79 -0.72 -13.25
CA ILE A 8 7.16 -2.05 -13.74
C ILE A 8 8.68 -2.14 -13.98
N VAL A 9 9.27 -1.11 -14.63
CA VAL A 9 10.72 -1.08 -14.89
C VAL A 9 11.51 -1.05 -13.58
N LEU A 10 11.11 -0.20 -12.62
CA LEU A 10 11.73 -0.12 -11.30
C LEU A 10 11.58 -1.44 -10.53
N ALA A 11 10.40 -2.06 -10.57
CA ALA A 11 10.15 -3.36 -9.94
C ALA A 11 11.07 -4.44 -10.53
N CYS A 12 11.14 -4.54 -11.87
CA CYS A 12 12.00 -5.50 -12.55
C CYS A 12 13.49 -5.26 -12.24
N ALA A 13 13.92 -4.00 -12.24
CA ALA A 13 15.30 -3.64 -11.92
C ALA A 13 15.64 -3.99 -10.46
N ALA A 14 14.77 -3.66 -9.52
CA ALA A 14 14.96 -3.96 -8.10
C ALA A 14 14.95 -5.46 -7.82
N LEU A 15 14.00 -6.21 -8.38
CA LEU A 15 13.96 -7.67 -8.25
C LEU A 15 15.19 -8.33 -8.91
N GLY A 16 15.61 -7.84 -10.08
CA GLY A 16 16.84 -8.26 -10.76
C GLY A 16 18.08 -8.04 -9.89
N PHE A 17 18.20 -6.85 -9.30
CA PHE A 17 19.28 -6.53 -8.37
C PHE A 17 19.28 -7.45 -7.14
N LEU A 18 18.11 -7.66 -6.50
CA LEU A 18 17.98 -8.56 -5.35
C LEU A 18 18.37 -10.00 -5.72
N ARG A 19 17.98 -10.47 -6.91
CA ARG A 19 18.39 -11.80 -7.42
C ARG A 19 19.90 -11.90 -7.57
N LEU A 20 20.56 -10.89 -8.15
CA LEU A 20 22.02 -10.83 -8.28
C LEU A 20 22.72 -10.82 -6.92
N ARG A 21 22.06 -10.27 -5.88
CA ARG A 21 22.53 -10.28 -4.49
C ARG A 21 22.22 -11.58 -3.74
N GLY A 22 21.68 -12.61 -4.41
CA GLY A 22 21.40 -13.92 -3.84
C GLY A 22 20.07 -14.04 -3.10
N PHE A 23 19.17 -13.05 -3.22
CA PHE A 23 17.83 -13.16 -2.63
C PHE A 23 16.96 -14.16 -3.38
N ALA A 24 16.23 -15.00 -2.63
CA ALA A 24 15.24 -15.91 -3.17
C ALA A 24 13.95 -15.13 -3.55
N ILE A 25 13.89 -14.62 -4.79
CA ILE A 25 12.78 -13.77 -5.25
C ILE A 25 11.41 -14.44 -5.04
N ALA A 26 11.31 -15.75 -5.23
CA ALA A 26 10.06 -16.48 -4.99
C ALA A 26 9.49 -16.26 -3.56
N SER A 27 10.35 -16.01 -2.57
CA SER A 27 9.93 -15.72 -1.20
C SER A 27 9.34 -14.33 -1.01
N LEU A 28 9.53 -13.43 -1.98
CA LEU A 28 9.00 -12.06 -1.98
C LEU A 28 7.67 -11.96 -2.71
N LEU A 29 7.29 -12.97 -3.49
CA LEU A 29 6.07 -12.93 -4.28
C LEU A 29 4.84 -13.32 -3.44
N PRO A 30 3.73 -12.57 -3.57
CA PRO A 30 2.49 -12.94 -2.92
C PRO A 30 1.93 -14.23 -3.53
N THR A 31 1.39 -15.12 -2.70
CA THR A 31 0.69 -16.35 -3.13
C THR A 31 -0.82 -16.14 -3.02
N PRO A 32 -1.52 -15.86 -4.12
CA PRO A 32 -2.96 -15.63 -4.12
C PRO A 32 -3.72 -16.83 -3.57
N SER A 33 -4.72 -16.57 -2.71
CA SER A 33 -5.64 -17.59 -2.20
C SER A 33 -6.97 -16.94 -1.81
N LEU A 34 -8.06 -17.69 -1.89
CA LEU A 34 -9.39 -17.22 -1.49
C LEU A 34 -9.42 -16.80 0.00
N ARG A 35 -8.85 -17.63 0.88
CA ARG A 35 -8.72 -17.28 2.30
C ARG A 35 -7.93 -15.98 2.51
N GLY A 36 -6.84 -15.82 1.79
CA GLY A 36 -6.04 -14.59 1.84
C GLY A 36 -6.81 -13.37 1.32
N GLY A 37 -7.66 -13.54 0.31
CA GLY A 37 -8.55 -12.48 -0.17
C GLY A 37 -9.59 -12.05 0.89
N ILE A 38 -10.22 -13.02 1.58
CA ILE A 38 -11.16 -12.73 2.70
C ILE A 38 -10.44 -11.97 3.82
N VAL A 39 -9.23 -12.40 4.19
CA VAL A 39 -8.42 -11.70 5.19
C VAL A 39 -8.02 -10.31 4.69
N GLY A 40 -7.68 -10.16 3.41
CA GLY A 40 -7.37 -8.87 2.80
C GLY A 40 -8.57 -7.92 2.84
N LEU A 41 -9.80 -8.42 2.59
CA LEU A 41 -11.02 -7.63 2.77
C LEU A 41 -11.20 -7.17 4.22
N ALA A 42 -10.95 -8.04 5.18
CA ALA A 42 -10.99 -7.66 6.60
C ALA A 42 -9.90 -6.63 6.96
N LEU A 43 -8.69 -6.73 6.36
CA LEU A 43 -7.63 -5.73 6.52
C LEU A 43 -8.01 -4.38 5.90
N PHE A 44 -8.67 -4.38 4.74
CA PHE A 44 -9.18 -3.16 4.11
C PHE A 44 -10.14 -2.41 5.06
N PHE A 45 -11.16 -3.09 5.58
CA PHE A 45 -12.10 -2.46 6.52
C PHE A 45 -11.46 -2.11 7.86
N GLY A 46 -10.53 -2.94 8.36
CA GLY A 46 -9.77 -2.65 9.58
C GLY A 46 -8.91 -1.39 9.44
N ALA A 47 -8.20 -1.26 8.33
CA ALA A 47 -7.40 -0.08 8.02
C ALA A 47 -8.29 1.16 7.82
N TRP A 48 -9.45 1.01 7.16
CA TRP A 48 -10.45 2.07 7.02
C TRP A 48 -10.95 2.55 8.40
N LEU A 49 -11.28 1.64 9.30
CA LEU A 49 -11.72 1.99 10.65
C LEU A 49 -10.62 2.72 11.43
N VAL A 50 -9.39 2.20 11.42
CA VAL A 50 -8.25 2.84 12.12
C VAL A 50 -7.95 4.21 11.53
N GLY A 51 -7.96 4.34 10.21
CA GLY A 51 -7.78 5.61 9.51
C GLY A 51 -8.88 6.62 9.85
N SER A 52 -10.15 6.18 9.85
CA SER A 52 -11.28 7.04 10.24
C SER A 52 -11.13 7.56 11.66
N LEU A 53 -10.81 6.69 12.61
CA LEU A 53 -10.61 7.09 14.01
C LEU A 53 -9.43 8.06 14.19
N LEU A 54 -8.38 7.89 13.37
CA LEU A 54 -7.20 8.77 13.41
C LEU A 54 -7.47 10.13 12.76
N VAL A 55 -8.15 10.16 11.60
CA VAL A 55 -8.26 11.35 10.76
C VAL A 55 -9.46 12.23 11.15
N THR A 56 -10.62 11.62 11.50
CA THR A 56 -11.86 12.36 11.78
C THR A 56 -11.71 13.50 12.78
N PRO A 57 -10.97 13.36 13.89
CA PRO A 57 -10.79 14.45 14.85
C PRO A 57 -10.11 15.70 14.29
N PHE A 58 -9.34 15.55 13.20
CA PHE A 58 -8.55 16.62 12.58
C PHE A 58 -9.17 17.11 11.27
N ALA A 59 -10.22 16.47 10.76
CA ALA A 59 -10.78 16.79 9.45
C ALA A 59 -11.65 18.06 9.44
N ALA A 60 -12.30 18.39 10.57
CA ALA A 60 -13.22 19.52 10.64
C ALA A 60 -12.49 20.86 10.41
N GLY A 61 -12.99 21.66 9.47
CA GLY A 61 -12.45 22.98 9.12
C GLY A 61 -11.16 22.95 8.31
N GLN A 62 -10.67 21.78 7.91
CA GLN A 62 -9.51 21.69 7.02
C GLN A 62 -9.89 22.05 5.57
N PRO A 63 -8.98 22.70 4.82
CA PRO A 63 -9.18 22.93 3.41
C PRO A 63 -9.20 21.59 2.65
N GLU A 64 -9.76 21.62 1.45
CA GLU A 64 -9.72 20.49 0.51
C GLU A 64 -8.29 19.96 0.36
N GLN A 65 -8.10 18.66 0.54
CA GLN A 65 -6.78 18.07 0.47
C GLN A 65 -6.31 17.92 -0.98
N PRO A 66 -4.99 17.96 -1.25
CA PRO A 66 -4.46 17.73 -2.59
C PRO A 66 -4.93 16.42 -3.22
N ILE A 67 -5.09 15.35 -2.43
CA ILE A 67 -5.57 14.06 -2.93
C ILE A 67 -7.02 14.16 -3.44
N ASP A 68 -7.89 14.94 -2.78
CA ASP A 68 -9.29 15.08 -3.19
C ASP A 68 -9.38 15.74 -4.58
N ARG A 69 -8.55 16.77 -4.84
CA ARG A 69 -8.44 17.42 -6.15
C ARG A 69 -7.90 16.48 -7.22
N MET A 70 -6.82 15.75 -6.90
CA MET A 70 -6.23 14.77 -7.83
C MET A 70 -7.26 13.69 -8.21
N MET A 71 -8.04 13.22 -7.24
CA MET A 71 -9.11 12.26 -7.48
C MET A 71 -10.25 12.84 -8.33
N ALA A 72 -10.66 14.10 -8.08
CA ALA A 72 -11.71 14.77 -8.83
C ALA A 72 -11.29 15.01 -10.31
N GLU A 73 -10.02 15.31 -10.56
CA GLU A 73 -9.48 15.57 -11.89
C GLU A 73 -9.09 14.30 -12.67
N ALA A 74 -9.01 13.15 -11.99
CA ALA A 74 -8.61 11.90 -12.62
C ALA A 74 -9.64 11.40 -13.64
N THR A 75 -9.20 11.20 -14.90
CA THR A 75 -10.03 10.79 -16.05
C THR A 75 -9.64 9.39 -16.57
N PHE A 76 -9.21 8.50 -15.68
CA PHE A 76 -8.79 7.16 -16.06
C PHE A 76 -9.99 6.23 -16.27
N SER A 77 -9.92 5.37 -17.29
CA SER A 77 -10.91 4.30 -17.44
C SER A 77 -10.72 3.21 -16.39
N MET A 78 -11.80 2.53 -15.99
CA MET A 78 -11.76 1.45 -14.99
C MET A 78 -10.71 0.36 -15.28
N PRO A 79 -10.52 -0.14 -16.51
CA PRO A 79 -9.43 -1.09 -16.78
C PRO A 79 -8.04 -0.55 -16.45
N VAL A 80 -7.79 0.74 -16.72
CA VAL A 80 -6.51 1.39 -16.38
C VAL A 80 -6.34 1.49 -14.87
N ILE A 81 -7.38 1.89 -14.13
CA ILE A 81 -7.38 1.95 -12.66
C ILE A 81 -7.06 0.59 -12.07
N VAL A 82 -7.72 -0.47 -12.55
CA VAL A 82 -7.49 -1.84 -12.07
C VAL A 82 -6.04 -2.29 -12.31
N VAL A 83 -5.49 -2.03 -13.49
CA VAL A 83 -4.09 -2.37 -13.80
C VAL A 83 -3.13 -1.57 -12.91
N MET A 84 -3.36 -0.26 -12.75
CA MET A 84 -2.57 0.58 -11.84
C MET A 84 -2.60 0.05 -10.41
N ALA A 85 -3.79 -0.23 -9.88
CA ALA A 85 -3.97 -0.76 -8.52
C ALA A 85 -3.25 -2.10 -8.30
N LEU A 86 -3.33 -3.01 -9.27
CA LEU A 86 -2.64 -4.29 -9.20
C LEU A 86 -1.11 -4.13 -9.20
N VAL A 87 -0.58 -3.28 -10.07
CA VAL A 87 0.86 -3.03 -10.17
C VAL A 87 1.35 -2.31 -8.91
N ASN A 88 0.71 -1.20 -8.54
CA ASN A 88 1.09 -0.38 -7.39
C ASN A 88 0.97 -1.18 -6.07
N GLY A 89 -0.17 -1.80 -5.81
CA GLY A 89 -0.38 -2.58 -4.59
C GLY A 89 0.59 -3.75 -4.46
N ALA A 90 0.90 -4.46 -5.57
CA ALA A 90 1.90 -5.51 -5.55
C ALA A 90 3.32 -4.94 -5.34
N PHE A 91 3.69 -3.87 -6.06
CA PHE A 91 4.98 -3.24 -5.95
C PHE A 91 5.27 -2.78 -4.52
N GLU A 92 4.37 -1.97 -3.96
CA GLU A 92 4.57 -1.41 -2.63
C GLU A 92 4.66 -2.49 -1.54
N GLU A 93 3.72 -3.45 -1.51
CA GLU A 93 3.71 -4.46 -0.46
C GLU A 93 4.88 -5.45 -0.58
N VAL A 94 5.31 -5.79 -1.80
CA VAL A 94 6.48 -6.63 -2.02
C VAL A 94 7.74 -5.95 -1.48
N PHE A 95 7.95 -4.66 -1.78
CA PHE A 95 9.15 -3.96 -1.35
C PHE A 95 9.11 -3.49 0.09
N LEU A 96 7.99 -2.95 0.56
CA LEU A 96 7.89 -2.45 1.94
C LEU A 96 7.77 -3.58 2.97
N LEU A 97 6.89 -4.56 2.73
CA LEU A 97 6.67 -5.64 3.68
C LEU A 97 7.53 -6.86 3.33
N GLY A 98 7.45 -7.33 2.09
CA GLY A 98 8.16 -8.53 1.65
C GLY A 98 9.68 -8.41 1.78
N PHE A 99 10.25 -7.28 1.44
CA PHE A 99 11.70 -7.05 1.51
C PHE A 99 12.10 -6.22 2.73
N LEU A 100 11.69 -4.95 2.83
CA LEU A 100 12.23 -4.01 3.82
C LEU A 100 11.88 -4.41 5.26
N ALA A 101 10.61 -4.70 5.56
CA ALA A 101 10.19 -5.13 6.90
C ALA A 101 10.89 -6.44 7.31
N ARG A 102 11.08 -7.39 6.39
CA ARG A 102 11.84 -8.62 6.65
C ARG A 102 13.32 -8.34 6.94
N ALA A 103 13.97 -7.53 6.12
CA ALA A 103 15.38 -7.17 6.28
C ALA A 103 15.63 -6.50 7.64
N LEU A 104 14.66 -5.73 8.13
CA LEU A 104 14.78 -4.98 9.37
C LEU A 104 14.35 -5.77 10.64
N ARG A 105 13.84 -6.99 10.50
CA ARG A 105 13.39 -7.80 11.67
C ARG A 105 14.47 -7.98 12.74
N GLY A 106 15.73 -8.10 12.33
CA GLY A 106 16.86 -8.25 13.26
C GLY A 106 17.09 -7.03 14.17
N PHE A 107 16.57 -5.86 13.81
CA PHE A 107 16.66 -4.61 14.60
C PHE A 107 15.47 -4.39 15.56
N GLY A 108 14.60 -5.38 15.68
CA GLY A 108 13.43 -5.33 16.55
C GLY A 108 12.14 -4.90 15.84
N LEU A 109 11.00 -5.23 16.50
CA LEU A 109 9.67 -5.04 15.92
C LEU A 109 9.36 -3.59 15.59
N GLY A 110 9.75 -2.65 16.45
CA GLY A 110 9.52 -1.21 16.23
C GLY A 110 10.17 -0.70 14.95
N VAL A 111 11.42 -1.12 14.67
CA VAL A 111 12.13 -0.75 13.44
C VAL A 111 11.51 -1.43 12.22
N ALA A 112 11.19 -2.71 12.32
CA ALA A 112 10.60 -3.49 11.23
C ALA A 112 9.20 -3.01 10.84
N LEU A 113 8.44 -2.39 11.75
CA LEU A 113 7.13 -1.78 11.45
C LEU A 113 7.27 -0.30 11.07
N GLY A 114 8.07 0.45 11.84
CA GLY A 114 8.15 1.90 11.73
C GLY A 114 8.82 2.35 10.44
N VAL A 115 9.96 1.76 10.06
CA VAL A 115 10.69 2.20 8.86
C VAL A 115 9.88 2.00 7.58
N PRO A 116 9.29 0.83 7.27
CA PRO A 116 8.44 0.69 6.08
C PRO A 116 7.23 1.64 6.08
N THR A 117 6.61 1.85 7.23
CA THR A 117 5.47 2.78 7.36
C THR A 117 5.92 4.22 7.11
N LEU A 118 7.05 4.66 7.68
CA LEU A 118 7.59 6.00 7.44
C LEU A 118 8.02 6.21 5.99
N VAL A 119 8.65 5.22 5.37
CA VAL A 119 8.99 5.27 3.94
C VAL A 119 7.73 5.44 3.11
N ARG A 120 6.67 4.66 3.40
CA ARG A 120 5.37 4.81 2.72
C ARG A 120 4.82 6.21 2.87
N VAL A 121 4.73 6.73 4.08
CA VAL A 121 4.22 8.09 4.33
C VAL A 121 5.04 9.13 3.59
N SER A 122 6.37 9.00 3.55
CA SER A 122 7.26 10.02 2.96
C SER A 122 7.00 10.26 1.48
N TYR A 123 6.74 9.23 0.68
CA TYR A 123 6.43 9.41 -0.75
C TYR A 123 4.94 9.65 -1.02
N HIS A 124 4.09 9.64 0.02
CA HIS A 124 2.68 10.03 -0.06
C HIS A 124 2.37 11.42 0.52
N LEU A 125 3.38 12.19 0.96
CA LEU A 125 3.17 13.53 1.52
C LEU A 125 2.46 14.49 0.55
N TYR A 126 2.54 14.24 -0.76
CA TYR A 126 1.83 14.97 -1.79
C TYR A 126 0.29 14.91 -1.65
N GLN A 127 -0.24 13.92 -0.93
CA GLN A 127 -1.67 13.76 -0.66
C GLN A 127 -2.22 14.79 0.34
N GLY A 128 -1.34 15.53 1.01
CA GLY A 128 -1.71 16.45 2.09
C GLY A 128 -1.70 15.79 3.47
N PRO A 129 -1.86 16.60 4.54
CA PRO A 129 -1.72 16.11 5.92
C PRO A 129 -2.69 14.99 6.28
N LEU A 130 -3.96 15.13 5.92
CA LEU A 130 -4.97 14.10 6.21
C LEU A 130 -4.74 12.83 5.38
N GLY A 131 -4.35 12.98 4.11
CA GLY A 131 -3.95 11.87 3.25
C GLY A 131 -2.75 11.11 3.84
N ALA A 132 -1.72 11.81 4.31
CA ALA A 132 -0.56 11.20 4.96
C ALA A 132 -0.94 10.44 6.24
N MET A 133 -1.91 10.93 7.02
CA MET A 133 -2.44 10.23 8.20
C MET A 133 -3.19 8.94 7.80
N TRP A 134 -3.97 8.97 6.73
CA TRP A 134 -4.60 7.79 6.16
C TRP A 134 -3.57 6.74 5.75
N VAL A 135 -2.56 7.16 4.98
CA VAL A 135 -1.46 6.29 4.52
C VAL A 135 -0.69 5.69 5.70
N PHE A 136 -0.47 6.48 6.77
CA PHE A 136 0.14 5.97 8.00
C PHE A 136 -0.71 4.86 8.63
N ALA A 137 -2.02 5.06 8.80
CA ALA A 137 -2.93 4.07 9.37
C ALA A 137 -2.93 2.76 8.57
N VAL A 138 -3.07 2.85 7.24
CA VAL A 138 -3.05 1.71 6.32
C VAL A 138 -1.71 0.97 6.43
N GLY A 139 -0.59 1.69 6.32
CA GLY A 139 0.75 1.13 6.40
C GLY A 139 1.01 0.40 7.71
N LEU A 140 0.57 0.99 8.84
CA LEU A 140 0.73 0.38 10.16
C LEU A 140 -0.09 -0.91 10.31
N VAL A 141 -1.36 -0.91 9.88
CA VAL A 141 -2.23 -2.09 9.93
C VAL A 141 -1.64 -3.23 9.10
N PHE A 142 -1.19 -2.94 7.88
CA PHE A 142 -0.59 -3.93 6.99
C PHE A 142 0.73 -4.47 7.54
N ALA A 143 1.59 -3.59 8.07
CA ALA A 143 2.86 -3.98 8.68
C ALA A 143 2.64 -4.85 9.92
N LEU A 144 1.69 -4.50 10.81
CA LEU A 144 1.32 -5.30 11.98
C LEU A 144 0.81 -6.69 11.60
N TYR A 145 -0.05 -6.80 10.60
CA TYR A 145 -0.52 -8.08 10.09
C TYR A 145 0.64 -8.91 9.54
N PHE A 146 1.46 -8.31 8.66
CA PHE A 146 2.59 -8.99 8.05
C PHE A 146 3.63 -9.44 9.09
N ALA A 147 3.90 -8.63 10.10
CA ALA A 147 4.85 -8.99 11.16
C ALA A 147 4.44 -10.25 11.93
N ARG A 148 3.13 -10.51 12.06
CA ARG A 148 2.58 -11.68 12.76
C ARG A 148 2.46 -12.93 11.88
N THR A 149 2.17 -12.75 10.59
CA THR A 149 1.77 -13.87 9.70
C THR A 149 2.78 -14.18 8.60
N VAL A 150 3.61 -13.19 8.23
CA VAL A 150 4.52 -13.23 7.07
C VAL A 150 3.79 -13.48 5.74
N GLN A 151 2.46 -13.39 5.72
CA GLN A 151 1.64 -13.56 4.52
C GLN A 151 1.52 -12.21 3.81
N LEU A 152 1.93 -12.19 2.54
CA LEU A 152 1.97 -10.95 1.74
C LEU A 152 0.69 -10.72 0.93
N TRP A 153 0.01 -11.80 0.50
CA TRP A 153 -1.19 -11.68 -0.33
C TRP A 153 -2.33 -10.87 0.30
N PRO A 154 -2.69 -11.03 1.60
CA PRO A 154 -3.75 -10.24 2.20
C PRO A 154 -3.50 -8.72 2.19
N PRO A 155 -2.31 -8.19 2.56
CA PRO A 155 -1.99 -6.77 2.39
C PRO A 155 -2.03 -6.30 0.93
N VAL A 156 -1.49 -7.08 -0.02
CA VAL A 156 -1.57 -6.75 -1.46
C VAL A 156 -3.01 -6.61 -1.91
N PHE A 157 -3.86 -7.58 -1.58
CA PHE A 157 -5.28 -7.54 -1.94
C PHE A 157 -6.00 -6.33 -1.31
N ALA A 158 -5.75 -6.06 -0.03
CA ALA A 158 -6.31 -4.89 0.66
C ALA A 158 -5.84 -3.57 0.02
N HIS A 159 -4.58 -3.48 -0.40
CA HIS A 159 -4.04 -2.30 -1.07
C HIS A 159 -4.70 -2.07 -2.43
N VAL A 160 -4.86 -3.13 -3.23
CA VAL A 160 -5.59 -3.05 -4.50
C VAL A 160 -7.01 -2.50 -4.30
N LEU A 161 -7.69 -2.90 -3.21
CA LEU A 161 -9.01 -2.33 -2.88
C LEU A 161 -8.91 -0.85 -2.51
N TRP A 162 -7.86 -0.43 -1.78
CA TRP A 162 -7.63 0.98 -1.45
C TRP A 162 -7.46 1.86 -2.69
N ASP A 163 -6.82 1.33 -3.73
CA ASP A 163 -6.60 2.06 -4.97
C ASP A 163 -7.83 2.07 -5.89
N ILE A 164 -8.72 1.07 -5.81
CA ILE A 164 -9.90 0.95 -6.70
C ILE A 164 -11.15 1.58 -6.10
N VAL A 165 -11.44 1.31 -4.81
CA VAL A 165 -12.73 1.65 -4.19
C VAL A 165 -13.06 3.15 -4.26
N PRO A 166 -12.12 4.09 -4.04
CA PRO A 166 -12.40 5.51 -4.15
C PRO A 166 -12.91 5.93 -5.55
N PHE A 167 -12.38 5.33 -6.62
CA PHE A 167 -12.85 5.61 -7.99
C PHE A 167 -14.25 5.05 -8.26
N VAL A 168 -14.55 3.85 -7.74
CA VAL A 168 -15.89 3.26 -7.88
C VAL A 168 -16.94 4.10 -7.14
N LEU A 169 -16.62 4.57 -5.93
CA LEU A 169 -17.56 5.38 -5.13
C LEU A 169 -17.75 6.80 -5.67
N ARG A 170 -16.75 7.33 -6.39
CA ARG A 170 -16.89 8.65 -7.03
C ARG A 170 -17.89 8.61 -8.20
N ASP A 171 -17.90 7.53 -8.96
CA ASP A 171 -18.69 7.39 -10.19
C ASP A 171 -20.10 6.82 -9.93
N SER A 172 -20.45 6.50 -8.68
CA SER A 172 -21.77 6.03 -8.22
C SER A 172 -22.62 7.15 -7.68
#